data_cdf25419c0a88cb4afe5d1c43030e464
#
_entry.id   cdf25419c0a88cb4afe5d1c43030e464
#
_cell.length_a   1.000
_cell.length_b   1.000
_cell.length_c   1.000
_cell.angle_alpha   90.00
_cell.angle_beta   90.00
_cell.angle_gamma   90.00
#
_symmetry.space_group_name_H-M   'P 1'
#
loop_
_entity.id
_entity.type
_entity.pdbx_description
1 polymer ?
#
loop_
_entity_poly.entity_id
_entity_poly.type
_entity_poly.pdbx_seq_one_letter_code
_entity_poly.pdbx_strand_id
1 'polypeptide(L)'
;MVGPRRRPFVIVLTAAICLVAVVATAQFGRRGFGGFRASFATAKDFDGHFHFCRWVYQASLDGDGGNWNADWPRADINLSVRLSELTKTDVSKDSTGEPNHLLVRFTDPEVFDCPFVMATEVGRTLITDQDAKAMRMYLEKGGFLWVDDFWGSYAWDHWVGQLRKALPANEFPIFDLPGDHPLFRTQFEVTSVPQIPNIGFYLGTGGGTSERGSDSAIAHARGINDRHGRLIVLMTHNTDFGDSWEREGDSPEYFVAVGPRGYAFGINAILYALTH
;
A
#
# COMPACT_ATOMS: atom_id res chain seq x y z
N MET A 1 50.75 -26.15 -52.68
CA MET A 1 50.19 -26.94 -51.59
C MET A 1 49.31 -26.09 -50.73
N VAL A 2 48.08 -26.50 -50.61
CA VAL A 2 46.90 -25.72 -50.19
C VAL A 2 46.81 -25.67 -48.68
N GLY A 3 46.70 -24.47 -48.08
CA GLY A 3 46.38 -24.28 -46.66
C GLY A 3 44.86 -24.16 -46.45
N PRO A 4 44.31 -24.54 -45.27
CA PRO A 4 42.92 -24.92 -45.11
C PRO A 4 41.97 -23.75 -44.92
N ARG A 5 40.87 -23.76 -45.64
CA ARG A 5 39.69 -22.93 -45.50
C ARG A 5 38.86 -23.39 -44.27
N ARG A 6 39.20 -22.88 -43.05
CA ARG A 6 38.39 -23.12 -41.83
C ARG A 6 37.88 -21.87 -41.13
N ARG A 7 37.80 -20.73 -41.80
CA ARG A 7 37.41 -19.45 -41.15
C ARG A 7 35.92 -19.02 -41.20
N PRO A 8 35.09 -19.45 -42.14
CA PRO A 8 33.68 -18.94 -42.14
C PRO A 8 32.80 -19.64 -41.09
N PHE A 9 33.08 -20.90 -40.71
CA PHE A 9 32.16 -21.60 -39.78
C PHE A 9 32.28 -21.12 -38.33
N VAL A 10 33.45 -20.68 -37.88
CA VAL A 10 33.68 -20.16 -36.54
C VAL A 10 33.03 -18.78 -36.36
N ILE A 11 33.10 -17.94 -37.42
CA ILE A 11 32.54 -16.60 -37.40
C ILE A 11 30.99 -16.63 -37.38
N VAL A 12 30.38 -17.57 -38.12
CA VAL A 12 28.91 -17.74 -38.11
C VAL A 12 28.42 -18.28 -36.76
N LEU A 13 29.18 -19.21 -36.15
CA LEU A 13 28.81 -19.75 -34.85
C LEU A 13 28.92 -18.73 -33.71
N THR A 14 29.98 -17.88 -33.73
CA THR A 14 30.15 -16.80 -32.74
C THR A 14 29.07 -15.71 -32.91
N ALA A 15 28.72 -15.35 -34.14
CA ALA A 15 27.62 -14.38 -34.39
C ALA A 15 26.26 -14.92 -33.95
N ALA A 16 25.98 -16.23 -34.15
CA ALA A 16 24.74 -16.85 -33.67
C ALA A 16 24.67 -16.92 -32.15
N ILE A 17 25.76 -17.19 -31.45
CA ILE A 17 25.84 -17.21 -29.98
C ILE A 17 25.68 -15.80 -29.43
N CYS A 18 26.24 -14.77 -30.03
CA CYS A 18 26.06 -13.37 -29.61
C CYS A 18 24.61 -12.90 -29.83
N LEU A 19 23.97 -13.32 -30.93
CA LEU A 19 22.55 -12.97 -31.19
C LEU A 19 21.60 -13.61 -30.17
N VAL A 20 21.86 -14.88 -29.80
CA VAL A 20 21.06 -15.58 -28.78
C VAL A 20 21.27 -14.95 -27.39
N ALA A 21 22.49 -14.53 -27.06
CA ALA A 21 22.79 -13.84 -25.80
C ALA A 21 22.11 -12.48 -25.71
N VAL A 22 22.06 -11.70 -26.80
CA VAL A 22 21.36 -10.40 -26.85
C VAL A 22 19.85 -10.55 -26.74
N VAL A 23 19.27 -11.59 -27.35
CA VAL A 23 17.84 -11.89 -27.21
C VAL A 23 17.52 -12.39 -25.79
N ALA A 24 18.37 -13.19 -25.18
CA ALA A 24 18.20 -13.66 -23.80
C ALA A 24 18.30 -12.51 -22.78
N THR A 25 19.26 -11.60 -22.95
CA THR A 25 19.39 -10.42 -22.07
C THR A 25 18.21 -9.44 -22.25
N ALA A 26 17.66 -9.32 -23.48
CA ALA A 26 16.47 -8.51 -23.73
C ALA A 26 15.19 -9.13 -23.11
N GLN A 27 15.12 -10.46 -23.00
CA GLN A 27 14.02 -11.17 -22.31
C GLN A 27 14.17 -11.17 -20.78
N PHE A 28 15.40 -11.26 -20.26
CA PHE A 28 15.65 -11.13 -18.82
C PHE A 28 15.48 -9.70 -18.33
N GLY A 29 15.86 -8.69 -19.12
CA GLY A 29 15.62 -7.28 -18.79
C GLY A 29 14.14 -6.87 -18.84
N ARG A 30 13.27 -7.63 -19.52
CA ARG A 30 11.81 -7.41 -19.54
C ARG A 30 11.04 -8.12 -18.42
N ARG A 31 11.64 -9.06 -17.71
CA ARG A 31 11.05 -9.74 -16.55
C ARG A 31 11.41 -9.09 -15.20
N GLY A 32 12.29 -8.11 -15.20
CA GLY A 32 12.84 -7.51 -13.99
C GLY A 32 12.19 -6.22 -13.49
N PHE A 33 11.32 -5.60 -14.24
CA PHE A 33 10.44 -4.48 -13.82
C PHE A 33 9.34 -4.43 -14.87
N GLY A 34 8.26 -5.15 -14.64
CA GLY A 34 7.00 -4.89 -15.31
C GLY A 34 6.68 -3.43 -15.03
N GLY A 35 6.94 -2.56 -16.01
CA GLY A 35 6.79 -1.13 -15.84
C GLY A 35 5.31 -0.79 -15.67
N PHE A 36 4.81 -0.88 -14.44
CA PHE A 36 3.57 -0.25 -14.05
C PHE A 36 3.78 1.24 -14.28
N ARG A 37 3.12 1.80 -15.29
CA ARG A 37 3.09 3.23 -15.47
C ARG A 37 2.23 3.80 -14.35
N ALA A 38 2.86 4.51 -13.43
CA ALA A 38 2.15 5.33 -12.48
C ALA A 38 1.23 6.29 -13.25
N SER A 39 -0.06 6.05 -13.22
CA SER A 39 -1.06 6.91 -13.86
C SER A 39 -1.91 7.55 -12.77
N PHE A 40 -1.94 8.87 -12.73
CA PHE A 40 -2.86 9.59 -11.85
C PHE A 40 -4.28 9.44 -12.36
N ALA A 41 -5.21 9.31 -11.43
CA ALA A 41 -6.64 9.24 -11.73
C ALA A 41 -7.12 10.44 -12.55
N THR A 42 -8.03 10.16 -13.46
CA THR A 42 -8.82 11.15 -14.18
C THR A 42 -10.29 10.82 -14.03
N ALA A 43 -11.19 11.78 -14.27
CA ALA A 43 -12.63 11.57 -14.15
C ALA A 43 -13.17 10.40 -14.99
N LYS A 44 -12.42 9.95 -16.02
CA LYS A 44 -12.80 8.83 -16.88
C LYS A 44 -12.48 7.46 -16.30
N ASP A 45 -11.63 7.42 -15.29
CA ASP A 45 -11.21 6.17 -14.67
C ASP A 45 -12.24 5.64 -13.66
N PHE A 46 -13.19 6.50 -13.25
CA PHE A 46 -14.25 6.14 -12.31
C PHE A 46 -15.49 5.63 -13.03
N ASP A 47 -15.78 4.34 -12.84
CA ASP A 47 -16.87 3.61 -13.50
C ASP A 47 -18.06 3.30 -12.56
N GLY A 48 -18.05 3.83 -11.34
CA GLY A 48 -19.06 3.62 -10.31
C GLY A 48 -18.83 2.38 -9.43
N HIS A 49 -17.77 1.62 -9.69
CA HIS A 49 -17.34 0.49 -8.86
C HIS A 49 -16.24 0.92 -7.88
N PHE A 50 -15.86 0.05 -6.95
CA PHE A 50 -14.76 0.33 -6.03
C PHE A 50 -13.42 0.35 -6.77
N HIS A 51 -12.64 1.41 -6.53
CA HIS A 51 -11.24 1.54 -6.91
C HIS A 51 -10.39 1.68 -5.64
N PHE A 52 -9.29 0.94 -5.60
CA PHE A 52 -8.29 1.20 -4.58
C PHE A 52 -7.56 2.50 -4.92
N CYS A 53 -7.69 3.53 -4.10
CA CYS A 53 -7.02 4.81 -4.30
C CYS A 53 -5.81 4.91 -3.36
N ARG A 54 -4.64 5.15 -3.95
CA ARG A 54 -3.39 5.34 -3.21
C ARG A 54 -2.95 6.80 -3.24
N TRP A 55 -2.66 7.34 -2.06
CA TRP A 55 -2.14 8.69 -1.96
C TRP A 55 -0.67 8.77 -2.36
N VAL A 56 -0.37 9.59 -3.38
CA VAL A 56 0.99 9.96 -3.78
C VAL A 56 1.39 11.24 -3.07
N TYR A 57 2.17 11.12 -2.04
CA TYR A 57 2.70 12.24 -1.27
C TYR A 57 4.14 12.56 -1.67
N GLN A 58 4.60 13.74 -1.34
CA GLN A 58 6.00 14.13 -1.41
C GLN A 58 6.73 13.61 -0.18
N ALA A 59 7.86 12.92 -0.38
CA ALA A 59 8.70 12.47 0.72
C ALA A 59 9.57 13.62 1.26
N SER A 60 9.68 13.70 2.59
CA SER A 60 10.62 14.55 3.30
C SER A 60 12.05 13.96 3.23
N LEU A 61 13.06 14.81 3.41
CA LEU A 61 14.42 14.37 3.68
C LEU A 61 14.58 13.87 5.13
N ASP A 62 13.73 14.37 6.03
CA ASP A 62 13.63 13.94 7.42
C ASP A 62 12.56 12.86 7.56
N GLY A 63 12.63 12.08 8.65
CA GLY A 63 11.69 11.00 8.91
C GLY A 63 12.30 9.61 8.67
N ASP A 64 11.53 8.56 8.93
CA ASP A 64 11.93 7.17 8.77
C ASP A 64 10.94 6.44 7.85
N GLY A 65 11.45 5.55 7.02
CA GLY A 65 10.68 4.73 6.10
C GLY A 65 11.03 4.92 4.63
N GLY A 66 10.25 4.29 3.77
CA GLY A 66 10.36 4.33 2.32
C GLY A 66 9.62 5.50 1.68
N ASN A 67 8.69 5.18 0.78
CA ASN A 67 7.94 6.18 0.03
C ASN A 67 6.51 5.65 -0.24
N TRP A 68 5.61 6.49 -0.77
CA TRP A 68 4.22 6.17 -1.09
C TRP A 68 4.03 4.89 -1.93
N ASN A 69 5.04 4.48 -2.68
CA ASN A 69 5.01 3.32 -3.58
C ASN A 69 5.51 2.01 -2.93
N ALA A 70 5.72 1.96 -1.61
CA ALA A 70 5.91 0.71 -0.91
C ALA A 70 4.68 -0.19 -1.15
N ASP A 71 4.92 -1.48 -1.44
CA ASP A 71 3.92 -2.53 -1.72
C ASP A 71 3.05 -2.29 -2.97
N TRP A 72 3.17 -1.12 -3.58
CA TRP A 72 2.42 -0.76 -4.77
C TRP A 72 3.02 -1.38 -6.04
N PRO A 73 2.21 -1.87 -6.99
CA PRO A 73 0.74 -1.88 -6.96
C PRO A 73 0.15 -3.20 -6.44
N ARG A 74 0.98 -4.17 -6.09
CA ARG A 74 0.55 -5.54 -5.85
C ARG A 74 -0.34 -5.65 -4.62
N ALA A 75 -0.06 -4.93 -3.55
CA ALA A 75 -0.92 -4.88 -2.37
C ALA A 75 -2.33 -4.39 -2.69
N ASP A 76 -2.44 -3.30 -3.48
CA ASP A 76 -3.71 -2.69 -3.89
C ASP A 76 -4.54 -3.66 -4.73
N ILE A 77 -3.89 -4.35 -5.69
CA ILE A 77 -4.52 -5.35 -6.56
C ILE A 77 -4.99 -6.55 -5.74
N ASN A 78 -4.11 -7.14 -4.93
CA ASN A 78 -4.40 -8.36 -4.19
C ASN A 78 -5.51 -8.15 -3.14
N LEU A 79 -5.48 -7.02 -2.40
CA LEU A 79 -6.57 -6.70 -1.47
C LEU A 79 -7.90 -6.50 -2.22
N SER A 80 -7.88 -5.85 -3.38
CA SER A 80 -9.08 -5.65 -4.21
C SER A 80 -9.62 -6.98 -4.77
N VAL A 81 -8.75 -7.93 -5.16
CA VAL A 81 -9.16 -9.30 -5.54
C VAL A 81 -9.92 -9.95 -4.37
N ARG A 82 -9.31 -9.98 -3.17
CA ARG A 82 -9.93 -10.62 -2.00
C ARG A 82 -11.21 -9.91 -1.55
N LEU A 83 -11.27 -8.59 -1.67
CA LEU A 83 -12.50 -7.82 -1.42
C LEU A 83 -13.62 -8.29 -2.34
N SER A 84 -13.36 -8.45 -3.65
CA SER A 84 -14.37 -8.91 -4.62
C SER A 84 -14.78 -10.36 -4.42
N GLU A 85 -13.87 -11.23 -3.95
CA GLU A 85 -14.14 -12.65 -3.71
C GLU A 85 -14.90 -12.92 -2.41
N LEU A 86 -14.59 -12.16 -1.36
CA LEU A 86 -15.07 -12.43 0.00
C LEU A 86 -16.22 -11.51 0.43
N THR A 87 -16.63 -10.59 -0.43
CA THR A 87 -17.74 -9.66 -0.18
C THR A 87 -18.65 -9.51 -1.40
N LYS A 88 -19.65 -8.63 -1.30
CA LYS A 88 -20.50 -8.24 -2.45
C LYS A 88 -20.07 -6.92 -3.07
N THR A 89 -18.87 -6.45 -2.77
CA THR A 89 -18.36 -5.18 -3.33
C THR A 89 -18.00 -5.37 -4.80
N ASP A 90 -18.64 -4.60 -5.66
CA ASP A 90 -18.25 -4.52 -7.05
C ASP A 90 -16.95 -3.74 -7.17
N VAL A 91 -15.89 -4.43 -7.57
CA VAL A 91 -14.55 -3.85 -7.78
C VAL A 91 -14.34 -3.58 -9.26
N SER A 92 -13.91 -2.38 -9.60
CA SER A 92 -13.53 -2.01 -10.95
C SER A 92 -12.38 -2.89 -11.46
N LYS A 93 -12.48 -3.36 -12.69
CA LYS A 93 -11.49 -4.25 -13.32
C LYS A 93 -11.20 -3.80 -14.74
N ASP A 94 -9.97 -4.03 -15.15
CA ASP A 94 -9.57 -3.82 -16.53
C ASP A 94 -10.09 -4.92 -17.47
N SER A 95 -9.75 -4.83 -18.76
CA SER A 95 -10.16 -5.81 -19.78
C SER A 95 -9.59 -7.21 -19.57
N THR A 96 -8.59 -7.38 -18.72
CA THR A 96 -7.99 -8.68 -18.35
C THR A 96 -8.63 -9.28 -17.11
N GLY A 97 -9.46 -8.52 -16.41
CA GLY A 97 -10.08 -8.89 -15.14
C GLY A 97 -9.24 -8.54 -13.91
N GLU A 98 -8.12 -7.83 -14.08
CA GLU A 98 -7.32 -7.34 -12.96
C GLU A 98 -7.98 -6.10 -12.33
N PRO A 99 -8.04 -6.00 -10.99
CA PRO A 99 -8.58 -4.82 -10.32
C PRO A 99 -7.84 -3.53 -10.70
N ASN A 100 -8.61 -2.51 -11.03
CA ASN A 100 -8.10 -1.17 -11.22
C ASN A 100 -7.68 -0.55 -9.88
N HIS A 101 -6.53 0.11 -9.89
CA HIS A 101 -6.00 0.87 -8.75
C HIS A 101 -5.59 2.26 -9.25
N LEU A 102 -5.85 3.30 -8.45
CA LEU A 102 -5.70 4.68 -8.87
C LEU A 102 -4.72 5.43 -7.96
N LEU A 103 -3.87 6.23 -8.58
CA LEU A 103 -3.00 7.16 -7.86
C LEU A 103 -3.66 8.53 -7.77
N VAL A 104 -3.72 9.10 -6.57
CA VAL A 104 -4.33 10.40 -6.31
C VAL A 104 -3.43 11.28 -5.43
N ARG A 105 -3.58 12.60 -5.59
CA ARG A 105 -3.11 13.59 -4.60
C ARG A 105 -4.34 14.23 -3.96
N PHE A 106 -4.21 14.68 -2.74
CA PHE A 106 -5.33 15.44 -2.11
C PHE A 106 -5.67 16.73 -2.86
N THR A 107 -4.71 17.27 -3.62
CA THR A 107 -4.91 18.46 -4.45
C THR A 107 -5.61 18.21 -5.78
N ASP A 108 -5.75 16.94 -6.19
CA ASP A 108 -6.44 16.56 -7.42
C ASP A 108 -7.95 16.49 -7.17
N PRO A 109 -8.80 17.01 -8.07
CA PRO A 109 -10.26 16.96 -7.87
C PRO A 109 -10.80 15.53 -7.83
N GLU A 110 -10.15 14.60 -8.49
CA GLU A 110 -10.50 13.18 -8.57
C GLU A 110 -10.45 12.45 -7.22
N VAL A 111 -9.75 13.00 -6.21
CA VAL A 111 -9.72 12.39 -4.87
C VAL A 111 -11.10 12.32 -4.23
N PHE A 112 -12.02 13.21 -4.63
CA PHE A 112 -13.38 13.20 -4.09
C PHE A 112 -14.25 12.05 -4.61
N ASP A 113 -13.82 11.37 -5.68
CA ASP A 113 -14.44 10.15 -6.19
C ASP A 113 -13.86 8.88 -5.51
N CYS A 114 -12.86 9.04 -4.63
CA CYS A 114 -12.25 7.98 -3.82
C CYS A 114 -12.86 7.99 -2.40
N PRO A 115 -13.82 7.13 -2.06
CA PRO A 115 -14.34 7.06 -0.68
C PRO A 115 -13.31 6.55 0.31
N PHE A 116 -12.28 5.83 -0.19
CA PHE A 116 -11.19 5.24 0.56
C PHE A 116 -9.86 5.60 -0.11
N VAL A 117 -8.94 6.14 0.68
CA VAL A 117 -7.56 6.43 0.25
C VAL A 117 -6.60 5.78 1.23
N MET A 118 -5.58 5.10 0.72
CA MET A 118 -4.52 4.51 1.54
C MET A 118 -3.16 5.16 1.25
N ALA A 119 -2.33 5.24 2.27
CA ALA A 119 -0.91 5.59 2.18
C ALA A 119 -0.07 4.66 3.04
N THR A 120 1.12 4.32 2.57
CA THR A 120 2.12 3.54 3.32
C THR A 120 3.36 4.39 3.59
N GLU A 121 4.20 3.99 4.53
CA GLU A 121 5.49 4.62 4.83
C GLU A 121 5.39 6.12 5.16
N VAL A 122 4.31 6.49 5.86
CA VAL A 122 4.00 7.91 6.13
C VAL A 122 4.97 8.58 7.11
N GLY A 123 5.88 7.82 7.72
CA GLY A 123 6.95 8.35 8.57
C GLY A 123 7.93 9.29 7.84
N ARG A 124 7.82 9.41 6.51
CA ARG A 124 8.58 10.38 5.69
C ARG A 124 7.70 11.35 4.88
N THR A 125 6.45 11.43 5.19
CA THR A 125 5.53 12.33 4.46
C THR A 125 5.95 13.79 4.60
N LEU A 126 5.79 14.57 3.53
CA LEU A 126 5.80 16.03 3.56
C LEU A 126 4.42 16.53 3.14
N ILE A 127 3.72 17.19 4.06
CA ILE A 127 2.43 17.84 3.81
C ILE A 127 2.66 19.35 3.68
N THR A 128 2.40 19.90 2.50
CA THR A 128 2.41 21.36 2.29
C THR A 128 1.12 21.99 2.84
N ASP A 129 1.08 23.32 2.94
CA ASP A 129 -0.15 24.02 3.34
C ASP A 129 -1.31 23.77 2.37
N GLN A 130 -1.00 23.57 1.08
CA GLN A 130 -2.01 23.24 0.07
C GLN A 130 -2.54 21.81 0.28
N ASP A 131 -1.65 20.85 0.49
CA ASP A 131 -2.03 19.45 0.79
C ASP A 131 -2.86 19.38 2.07
N ALA A 132 -2.46 20.12 3.11
CA ALA A 132 -3.17 20.13 4.39
C ALA A 132 -4.62 20.62 4.25
N LYS A 133 -4.84 21.71 3.51
CA LYS A 133 -6.18 22.23 3.23
C LYS A 133 -7.02 21.25 2.41
N ALA A 134 -6.40 20.65 1.39
CA ALA A 134 -7.08 19.70 0.52
C ALA A 134 -7.43 18.38 1.25
N MET A 135 -6.49 17.84 2.04
CA MET A 135 -6.73 16.67 2.90
C MET A 135 -7.87 16.91 3.89
N ARG A 136 -7.85 18.04 4.60
CA ARG A 136 -8.94 18.41 5.52
C ARG A 136 -10.28 18.45 4.80
N MET A 137 -10.34 19.10 3.64
CA MET A 137 -11.57 19.20 2.85
C MET A 137 -12.08 17.83 2.39
N TYR A 138 -11.18 16.93 1.95
CA TYR A 138 -11.53 15.56 1.59
C TYR A 138 -12.15 14.81 2.75
N LEU A 139 -11.51 14.84 3.91
CA LEU A 139 -11.97 14.15 5.12
C LEU A 139 -13.31 14.70 5.65
N GLU A 140 -13.47 16.04 5.68
CA GLU A 140 -14.71 16.68 6.11
C GLU A 140 -15.88 16.44 5.14
N LYS A 141 -15.62 16.14 3.86
CA LYS A 141 -16.64 15.78 2.86
C LYS A 141 -17.00 14.30 2.83
N GLY A 142 -16.47 13.50 3.72
CA GLY A 142 -16.83 12.10 3.83
C GLY A 142 -15.76 11.12 3.40
N GLY A 143 -14.59 11.59 2.98
CA GLY A 143 -13.46 10.71 2.65
C GLY A 143 -12.92 9.96 3.87
N PHE A 144 -12.22 8.86 3.60
CA PHE A 144 -11.55 8.05 4.60
C PHE A 144 -10.07 7.86 4.21
N LEU A 145 -9.16 8.14 5.14
CA LEU A 145 -7.73 7.93 4.97
C LEU A 145 -7.25 6.81 5.88
N TRP A 146 -6.64 5.77 5.31
CA TRP A 146 -5.86 4.79 6.05
C TRP A 146 -4.37 5.00 5.81
N VAL A 147 -3.60 5.16 6.88
CA VAL A 147 -2.15 5.20 6.83
C VAL A 147 -1.56 3.99 7.53
N ASP A 148 -0.54 3.37 6.92
CA ASP A 148 0.03 2.09 7.31
C ASP A 148 1.54 2.09 7.14
N ASP A 149 2.20 1.05 7.65
CA ASP A 149 3.60 0.76 7.44
C ASP A 149 4.52 1.92 7.87
N PHE A 150 4.48 2.25 9.13
CA PHE A 150 5.44 3.18 9.75
C PHE A 150 5.75 2.73 11.18
N TRP A 151 7.03 2.77 11.54
CA TRP A 151 7.55 2.01 12.66
C TRP A 151 8.32 2.87 13.67
N GLY A 152 8.05 2.63 14.96
CA GLY A 152 8.72 3.28 16.05
C GLY A 152 8.28 4.72 16.31
N SER A 153 8.81 5.30 17.37
CA SER A 153 8.43 6.63 17.87
C SER A 153 8.81 7.74 16.88
N TYR A 154 9.95 7.61 16.21
CA TYR A 154 10.44 8.65 15.29
C TYR A 154 9.52 8.83 14.06
N ALA A 155 9.11 7.73 13.42
CA ALA A 155 8.16 7.76 12.31
C ALA A 155 6.78 8.27 12.77
N TRP A 156 6.34 7.85 13.97
CA TRP A 156 5.09 8.32 14.57
C TRP A 156 5.09 9.84 14.78
N ASP A 157 6.13 10.38 15.41
CA ASP A 157 6.22 11.81 15.73
C ASP A 157 6.27 12.65 14.44
N HIS A 158 7.01 12.17 13.43
CA HIS A 158 7.06 12.83 12.12
C HIS A 158 5.68 12.86 11.47
N TRP A 159 5.01 11.70 11.37
CA TRP A 159 3.67 11.61 10.78
C TRP A 159 2.68 12.52 11.50
N VAL A 160 2.61 12.43 12.82
CA VAL A 160 1.70 13.27 13.62
C VAL A 160 1.99 14.75 13.39
N GLY A 161 3.26 15.16 13.38
CA GLY A 161 3.65 16.53 13.09
C GLY A 161 3.14 17.04 11.74
N GLN A 162 3.19 16.19 10.69
CA GLN A 162 2.66 16.53 9.37
C GLN A 162 1.13 16.55 9.37
N LEU A 163 0.48 15.53 9.94
CA LEU A 163 -0.97 15.41 10.00
C LEU A 163 -1.62 16.61 10.73
N ARG A 164 -0.97 17.14 11.77
CA ARG A 164 -1.46 18.29 12.55
C ARG A 164 -1.57 19.59 11.76
N LYS A 165 -0.96 19.70 10.60
CA LYS A 165 -1.16 20.82 9.66
C LYS A 165 -2.57 20.80 9.06
N ALA A 166 -3.12 19.61 8.82
CA ALA A 166 -4.48 19.42 8.29
C ALA A 166 -5.51 19.33 9.41
N LEU A 167 -5.22 18.57 10.45
CA LEU A 167 -6.13 18.19 11.55
C LEU A 167 -5.55 18.64 12.91
N PRO A 168 -5.78 19.88 13.36
CA PRO A 168 -5.28 20.38 14.64
C PRO A 168 -5.76 19.54 15.83
N ALA A 169 -4.89 19.33 16.81
CA ALA A 169 -5.14 18.40 17.92
C ALA A 169 -6.34 18.77 18.81
N ASN A 170 -6.63 20.05 18.94
CA ASN A 170 -7.76 20.54 19.73
C ASN A 170 -9.12 20.28 19.08
N GLU A 171 -9.17 20.10 17.75
CA GLU A 171 -10.39 19.79 17.01
C GLU A 171 -10.50 18.30 16.67
N PHE A 172 -9.36 17.66 16.46
CA PHE A 172 -9.23 16.28 15.95
C PHE A 172 -8.30 15.46 16.86
N PRO A 173 -8.75 15.04 18.05
CA PRO A 173 -7.94 14.22 18.94
C PRO A 173 -7.64 12.85 18.29
N ILE A 174 -6.41 12.36 18.46
CA ILE A 174 -6.05 10.98 18.14
C ILE A 174 -6.42 10.10 19.33
N PHE A 175 -7.00 8.92 19.06
CA PHE A 175 -7.34 7.94 20.09
C PHE A 175 -6.96 6.54 19.63
N ASP A 176 -6.66 5.63 20.54
CA ASP A 176 -6.53 4.21 20.24
C ASP A 176 -7.93 3.62 19.99
N LEU A 177 -8.12 2.88 18.90
CA LEU A 177 -9.41 2.25 18.61
C LEU A 177 -9.72 1.21 19.70
N PRO A 178 -10.86 1.33 20.38
CA PRO A 178 -11.26 0.34 21.36
C PRO A 178 -11.54 -1.01 20.67
N GLY A 179 -11.30 -2.13 21.35
CA GLY A 179 -11.46 -3.46 20.77
C GLY A 179 -12.89 -3.82 20.33
N ASP A 180 -13.89 -3.04 20.77
CA ASP A 180 -15.27 -3.15 20.35
C ASP A 180 -15.65 -2.18 19.20
N HIS A 181 -14.70 -1.43 18.66
CA HIS A 181 -14.97 -0.55 17.53
C HIS A 181 -15.53 -1.32 16.34
N PRO A 182 -16.57 -0.82 15.63
CA PRO A 182 -17.22 -1.52 14.52
C PRO A 182 -16.25 -2.00 13.43
N LEU A 183 -15.17 -1.27 13.15
CA LEU A 183 -14.16 -1.65 12.18
C LEU A 183 -13.62 -3.08 12.42
N PHE A 184 -13.43 -3.50 13.66
CA PHE A 184 -12.91 -4.84 13.97
C PHE A 184 -13.88 -5.99 13.69
N ARG A 185 -15.12 -5.69 13.29
CA ARG A 185 -16.16 -6.70 13.05
C ARG A 185 -17.09 -6.38 11.88
N THR A 186 -16.68 -5.51 10.97
CA THR A 186 -17.52 -5.12 9.83
C THR A 186 -17.92 -6.31 8.96
N GLN A 187 -16.97 -7.20 8.65
CA GLN A 187 -17.17 -8.45 7.92
C GLN A 187 -16.57 -9.64 8.66
N PHE A 188 -15.35 -9.48 9.15
CA PHE A 188 -14.60 -10.51 9.86
C PHE A 188 -14.36 -10.08 11.30
N GLU A 189 -14.37 -11.05 12.23
CA GLU A 189 -13.99 -10.77 13.61
C GLU A 189 -12.47 -10.69 13.72
N VAL A 190 -11.96 -9.51 14.07
CA VAL A 190 -10.54 -9.23 14.33
C VAL A 190 -10.40 -8.87 15.79
N THR A 191 -9.83 -9.75 16.59
CA THR A 191 -9.77 -9.62 18.06
C THR A 191 -8.63 -8.71 18.54
N SER A 192 -7.63 -8.47 17.69
CA SER A 192 -6.48 -7.61 17.99
C SER A 192 -5.84 -7.12 16.70
N VAL A 193 -5.17 -5.97 16.76
CA VAL A 193 -4.36 -5.47 15.64
C VAL A 193 -3.21 -6.44 15.37
N PRO A 194 -3.15 -7.09 14.19
CA PRO A 194 -2.03 -7.96 13.90
C PRO A 194 -0.75 -7.14 13.71
N GLN A 195 0.35 -7.59 14.30
CA GLN A 195 1.67 -7.05 13.99
C GLN A 195 2.26 -7.84 12.82
N ILE A 196 2.28 -7.22 11.66
CA ILE A 196 2.76 -7.79 10.40
C ILE A 196 4.09 -7.11 10.09
N PRO A 197 5.20 -7.84 10.05
CA PRO A 197 6.50 -7.29 9.68
C PRO A 197 6.73 -7.43 8.18
N ASN A 198 7.71 -6.71 7.65
CA ASN A 198 8.27 -6.98 6.33
C ASN A 198 8.69 -8.46 6.19
N ILE A 199 8.41 -9.08 5.04
CA ILE A 199 8.72 -10.50 4.80
C ILE A 199 10.21 -10.82 4.99
N GLY A 200 11.11 -9.92 4.59
CA GLY A 200 12.55 -10.11 4.76
C GLY A 200 12.96 -10.12 6.25
N PHE A 201 12.35 -9.25 7.05
CA PHE A 201 12.55 -9.24 8.50
C PHE A 201 12.00 -10.50 9.16
N TYR A 202 10.78 -10.91 8.80
CA TYR A 202 10.15 -12.13 9.32
C TYR A 202 11.02 -13.37 9.10
N LEU A 203 11.43 -13.60 7.85
CA LEU A 203 12.24 -14.76 7.48
C LEU A 203 13.65 -14.68 8.07
N GLY A 204 14.26 -13.49 8.07
CA GLY A 204 15.61 -13.27 8.61
C GLY A 204 15.73 -13.41 10.11
N THR A 205 14.63 -13.22 10.86
CA THR A 205 14.58 -13.32 12.32
C THR A 205 13.92 -14.61 12.83
N GLY A 206 13.45 -15.48 11.93
CA GLY A 206 12.73 -16.69 12.31
C GLY A 206 11.36 -16.42 12.94
N GLY A 207 10.62 -15.46 12.40
CA GLY A 207 9.25 -15.13 12.82
C GLY A 207 9.12 -13.92 13.73
N GLY A 208 10.16 -13.09 13.84
CA GLY A 208 10.08 -11.82 14.57
C GLY A 208 9.09 -10.85 13.92
N THR A 209 8.41 -10.02 14.70
CA THR A 209 7.37 -9.10 14.20
C THR A 209 7.65 -7.63 14.48
N SER A 210 8.55 -7.30 15.38
CA SER A 210 8.85 -5.92 15.78
C SER A 210 10.12 -5.41 15.10
N GLU A 211 10.00 -4.62 14.04
CA GLU A 211 11.12 -4.20 13.19
C GLU A 211 12.06 -3.19 13.84
N ARG A 212 11.61 -2.46 14.85
CA ARG A 212 12.40 -1.48 15.62
C ARG A 212 12.62 -1.94 17.06
N GLY A 213 12.58 -3.26 17.31
CA GLY A 213 12.79 -3.83 18.64
C GLY A 213 11.78 -3.30 19.66
N SER A 214 12.26 -2.88 20.84
CA SER A 214 11.36 -2.39 21.91
C SER A 214 10.55 -1.15 21.53
N ASP A 215 11.02 -0.34 20.60
CA ASP A 215 10.35 0.89 20.17
C ASP A 215 9.11 0.61 19.27
N SER A 216 9.02 -0.60 18.72
CA SER A 216 7.85 -1.05 17.93
C SER A 216 7.23 -2.34 18.45
N ALA A 217 7.39 -2.65 19.74
CA ALA A 217 6.96 -3.92 20.30
C ALA A 217 5.44 -4.17 20.24
N ILE A 218 4.64 -3.12 20.11
CA ILE A 218 3.19 -3.18 20.11
C ILE A 218 2.64 -2.54 18.83
N ALA A 219 1.82 -3.28 18.08
CA ALA A 219 1.04 -2.75 16.98
C ALA A 219 -0.17 -1.98 17.50
N HIS A 220 -0.46 -0.84 16.86
CA HIS A 220 -1.57 0.03 17.23
C HIS A 220 -2.50 0.26 16.05
N ALA A 221 -3.81 0.31 16.31
CA ALA A 221 -4.78 0.97 15.46
C ALA A 221 -5.28 2.22 16.16
N ARG A 222 -4.95 3.38 15.62
CA ARG A 222 -5.36 4.68 16.14
C ARG A 222 -6.24 5.39 15.13
N GLY A 223 -7.08 6.27 15.61
CA GLY A 223 -8.05 6.96 14.77
C GLY A 223 -8.22 8.43 15.09
N ILE A 224 -8.85 9.09 14.14
CA ILE A 224 -9.43 10.43 14.30
C ILE A 224 -10.88 10.35 13.81
N ASN A 225 -11.80 10.85 14.59
CA ASN A 225 -13.19 11.00 14.21
C ASN A 225 -13.49 12.40 13.68
N ASP A 226 -14.48 12.48 12.82
CA ASP A 226 -15.13 13.76 12.51
C ASP A 226 -16.05 14.23 13.68
N ARG A 227 -16.65 15.40 13.51
CA ARG A 227 -17.58 15.99 14.51
C ARG A 227 -18.85 15.16 14.75
N HIS A 228 -19.13 14.17 13.92
CA HIS A 228 -20.29 13.27 14.03
C HIS A 228 -19.93 11.92 14.65
N GLY A 229 -18.66 11.72 15.01
CA GLY A 229 -18.15 10.48 15.60
C GLY A 229 -17.79 9.42 14.59
N ARG A 230 -17.80 9.71 13.25
CA ARG A 230 -17.35 8.80 12.22
C ARG A 230 -15.81 8.79 12.16
N LEU A 231 -15.20 7.61 12.14
CA LEU A 231 -13.76 7.47 11.90
C LEU A 231 -13.43 7.95 10.48
N ILE A 232 -12.55 8.93 10.36
CA ILE A 232 -12.12 9.52 9.08
C ILE A 232 -10.65 9.27 8.78
N VAL A 233 -9.83 9.02 9.80
CA VAL A 233 -8.43 8.61 9.65
C VAL A 233 -8.21 7.36 10.48
N LEU A 234 -7.71 6.31 9.85
CA LEU A 234 -7.18 5.11 10.49
C LEU A 234 -5.66 5.12 10.37
N MET A 235 -4.96 4.86 11.46
CA MET A 235 -3.51 4.80 11.52
C MET A 235 -3.10 3.47 12.14
N THR A 236 -2.50 2.59 11.33
CA THR A 236 -1.93 1.33 11.77
C THR A 236 -0.42 1.50 11.91
N HIS A 237 0.03 1.60 13.17
CA HIS A 237 1.40 1.92 13.53
C HIS A 237 2.10 0.69 14.10
N ASN A 238 3.37 0.48 13.76
CA ASN A 238 4.17 -0.71 14.08
C ASN A 238 3.62 -1.99 13.45
N THR A 239 3.15 -1.90 12.23
CA THR A 239 2.65 -3.01 11.42
C THR A 239 2.63 -2.61 9.97
N ASP A 240 2.76 -3.58 9.07
CA ASP A 240 2.78 -3.44 7.61
C ASP A 240 1.71 -4.35 7.00
N PHE A 241 0.50 -3.81 6.87
CA PHE A 241 -0.58 -4.55 6.24
C PHE A 241 -0.32 -4.79 4.76
N GLY A 242 0.33 -3.82 4.09
CA GLY A 242 0.67 -3.87 2.68
C GLY A 242 1.45 -5.13 2.31
N ASP A 243 2.49 -5.47 3.07
CA ASP A 243 3.33 -6.66 2.84
C ASP A 243 2.52 -7.97 2.94
N SER A 244 1.51 -8.04 3.83
CA SER A 244 0.65 -9.23 3.94
C SER A 244 -0.16 -9.52 2.67
N TRP A 245 -0.43 -8.51 1.85
CA TRP A 245 -1.13 -8.62 0.59
C TRP A 245 -0.16 -8.70 -0.59
N GLU A 246 0.87 -7.86 -0.62
CA GLU A 246 1.86 -7.84 -1.69
C GLU A 246 2.55 -9.20 -1.82
N ARG A 247 2.91 -9.80 -0.69
CA ARG A 247 3.71 -11.03 -0.61
C ARG A 247 2.90 -12.32 -0.56
N GLU A 248 1.64 -12.30 -0.96
CA GLU A 248 0.74 -13.46 -0.88
C GLU A 248 1.34 -14.73 -1.50
N GLY A 249 2.09 -14.63 -2.60
CA GLY A 249 2.68 -15.75 -3.31
C GLY A 249 4.15 -16.04 -3.00
N ASP A 250 4.82 -15.22 -2.19
CA ASP A 250 6.28 -15.27 -2.07
C ASP A 250 6.76 -16.35 -1.08
N SER A 251 6.05 -16.56 0.02
CA SER A 251 6.37 -17.56 1.05
C SER A 251 5.09 -18.11 1.70
N PRO A 252 4.84 -19.43 1.57
CA PRO A 252 3.71 -20.07 2.25
C PRO A 252 3.75 -19.91 3.78
N GLU A 253 4.95 -19.95 4.38
CA GLU A 253 5.12 -19.77 5.83
C GLU A 253 4.68 -18.37 6.27
N TYR A 254 5.17 -17.34 5.58
CA TYR A 254 4.81 -15.96 5.85
C TYR A 254 3.31 -15.73 5.63
N PHE A 255 2.77 -16.20 4.50
CA PHE A 255 1.36 -16.05 4.19
C PHE A 255 0.46 -16.67 5.26
N VAL A 256 0.74 -17.91 5.70
CA VAL A 256 -0.05 -18.58 6.75
C VAL A 256 0.01 -17.79 8.07
N ALA A 257 1.16 -17.19 8.38
CA ALA A 257 1.34 -16.44 9.62
C ALA A 257 0.58 -15.11 9.64
N VAL A 258 0.55 -14.37 8.52
CA VAL A 258 0.06 -12.97 8.52
C VAL A 258 -1.08 -12.72 7.55
N GLY A 259 -1.13 -13.37 6.39
CA GLY A 259 -2.05 -13.08 5.29
C GLY A 259 -3.53 -13.10 5.71
N PRO A 260 -4.07 -14.18 6.33
CA PRO A 260 -5.49 -14.23 6.69
C PRO A 260 -5.92 -13.07 7.60
N ARG A 261 -5.08 -12.68 8.57
CA ARG A 261 -5.39 -11.58 9.49
C ARG A 261 -5.24 -10.22 8.80
N GLY A 262 -4.25 -10.08 7.91
CA GLY A 262 -4.07 -8.87 7.11
C GLY A 262 -5.27 -8.62 6.18
N TYR A 263 -5.73 -9.65 5.47
CA TYR A 263 -6.93 -9.56 4.63
C TYR A 263 -8.20 -9.28 5.42
N ALA A 264 -8.40 -9.96 6.55
CA ALA A 264 -9.57 -9.73 7.38
C ALA A 264 -9.66 -8.27 7.86
N PHE A 265 -8.54 -7.70 8.32
CA PHE A 265 -8.49 -6.30 8.74
C PHE A 265 -8.67 -5.34 7.56
N GLY A 266 -7.98 -5.58 6.43
CA GLY A 266 -8.04 -4.72 5.25
C GLY A 266 -9.45 -4.64 4.65
N ILE A 267 -10.12 -5.79 4.51
CA ILE A 267 -11.52 -5.86 4.04
C ILE A 267 -12.45 -5.13 5.00
N ASN A 268 -12.28 -5.31 6.30
CA ASN A 268 -13.05 -4.59 7.31
C ASN A 268 -12.88 -3.08 7.19
N ALA A 269 -11.64 -2.60 7.02
CA ALA A 269 -11.35 -1.17 6.89
C ALA A 269 -12.00 -0.55 5.65
N ILE A 270 -11.91 -1.24 4.49
CA ILE A 270 -12.57 -0.79 3.26
C ILE A 270 -14.09 -0.77 3.43
N LEU A 271 -14.69 -1.86 3.92
CA LEU A 271 -16.14 -1.91 4.11
C LEU A 271 -16.63 -0.88 5.12
N TYR A 272 -15.86 -0.63 6.19
CA TYR A 272 -16.18 0.44 7.13
C TYR A 272 -16.21 1.80 6.42
N ALA A 273 -15.20 2.11 5.61
CA ALA A 273 -15.13 3.36 4.85
C ALA A 273 -16.29 3.52 3.86
N LEU A 274 -16.76 2.42 3.26
CA LEU A 274 -17.87 2.44 2.28
C LEU A 274 -19.26 2.51 2.91
N THR A 275 -19.41 2.21 4.21
CA THR A 275 -20.73 2.07 4.84
C THR A 275 -21.00 3.05 5.98
N HIS A 276 -20.02 3.81 6.41
CA HIS A 276 -20.09 4.79 7.48
C HIS A 276 -19.59 6.16 7.00
#